data_d41262b302d7d7a669212b501078ffa2
#
_entry.id   d41262b302d7d7a669212b501078ffa2
#
_cell.length_a   1.000
_cell.length_b   1.000
_cell.length_c   1.000
_cell.angle_alpha   90.00
_cell.angle_beta   90.00
_cell.angle_gamma   90.00
#
_symmetry.space_group_name_H-M   'P 1'
#
loop_
_entity.id
_entity.type
_entity.pdbx_description
1 polymer ?
#
loop_
_entity_poly.entity_id
_entity_poly.type
_entity_poly.pdbx_seq_one_letter_code
_entity_poly.pdbx_strand_id
1 'polypeptide(L)'
;MRTGEESKDSFDQKLIITTRRLPPTAGKKMKLMRRVSREAGQSTKARTGDKEWHTQMAQKLDAKGGKKGNVWDDGVHENVRKVYLGKGQDCISFVKFEYVDDSEVVIGDQHGEQTQEVEEFVVDVDDYIVYVEAFRETVTQETIVDLKFETSKGKTNRHFKEGPGVKFVLQGGKIVGFHGRSTNVLHALGAYVSDPISTFQLHGKWTKVEQKGKAPGLRCSHAIAQVGNKIYSFGGEFTPNVPIDKDLYVFDLKTGKWSIAPATGDIPHLSCLGVRMVSVGTTLYVFGGRDALRKYNGFYSYETTTNVWKLLTPLEEGPTPRSFHSMAADDKNVYVFGGVSSTVRLKTMDVYNIADKKWKKCATPGESFSIRGGSGLEVVNGKVWVVYGFNNYEIDNIYCYDPVQDKWTLMETFGEQPSGRSVFASAVVGKHIVIFGGEVDMDPEAHVGPGQLMDGTFALDTATLKWERLDKLGEEKEVEGTTSGSSGLSIHLGIPILLDVDLSIGNPFGGQKKKKEEKQETPEIRGWTASTSATINGKKGLLMHGGKAQTNDRFDDLFFYEFQ
;
A
#
# COMPACT_ATOMS: atom_id res chain seq x y z
N MET A 1 62.25 33.28 4.02
CA MET A 1 63.48 32.88 4.72
C MET A 1 63.14 31.79 5.70
N ARG A 2 63.75 30.60 5.47
CA ARG A 2 64.07 29.48 6.36
C ARG A 2 62.90 28.79 7.06
N THR A 3 62.57 27.54 6.63
CA THR A 3 63.26 26.24 6.85
C THR A 3 63.06 25.74 8.27
N GLY A 4 62.53 24.61 8.47
CA GLY A 4 62.86 23.22 8.30
C GLY A 4 61.99 22.42 9.27
N GLU A 5 61.68 21.33 8.88
CA GLU A 5 62.16 19.93 8.97
C GLU A 5 61.43 19.11 10.04
N GLU A 6 60.86 18.12 9.53
CA GLU A 6 60.62 16.68 9.88
C GLU A 6 60.98 16.17 11.29
N SER A 7 60.09 15.31 11.82
CA SER A 7 60.54 13.96 12.20
C SER A 7 59.35 13.00 12.32
N LYS A 8 59.56 11.86 11.68
CA LYS A 8 58.82 10.59 11.82
C LYS A 8 59.16 9.98 13.17
N ASP A 9 58.21 9.30 13.78
CA ASP A 9 58.53 8.03 14.47
C ASP A 9 57.28 7.13 14.55
N SER A 10 57.50 5.93 14.05
CA SER A 10 56.66 4.73 14.09
C SER A 10 56.80 4.00 15.40
N PHE A 11 55.77 3.46 15.96
CA PHE A 11 55.87 2.29 16.85
C PHE A 11 54.70 1.31 16.68
N ASP A 12 55.05 0.15 16.15
CA ASP A 12 54.33 -1.12 16.21
C ASP A 12 54.22 -1.61 17.66
N GLN A 13 53.05 -2.15 18.06
CA GLN A 13 53.00 -3.22 19.06
C GLN A 13 51.73 -4.07 18.93
N LYS A 14 51.93 -5.22 18.39
CA LYS A 14 51.61 -6.62 18.70
C LYS A 14 50.43 -6.93 19.64
N LEU A 15 49.57 -7.67 19.04
CA LEU A 15 48.56 -8.60 19.53
C LEU A 15 49.11 -9.59 20.62
N ILE A 16 48.39 -9.72 21.73
CA ILE A 16 48.51 -10.91 22.63
C ILE A 16 47.12 -11.43 22.95
N ILE A 17 46.85 -12.62 22.43
CA ILE A 17 45.70 -13.48 22.75
C ILE A 17 46.04 -14.27 24.00
N THR A 18 45.19 -14.21 25.02
CA THR A 18 45.25 -15.19 26.13
C THR A 18 43.88 -15.83 26.34
N THR A 19 43.81 -17.07 25.94
CA THR A 19 42.75 -18.03 26.27
C THR A 19 42.90 -18.49 27.71
N ARG A 20 41.82 -18.49 28.50
CA ARG A 20 41.72 -19.31 29.71
C ARG A 20 40.48 -20.19 29.69
N ARG A 21 40.72 -21.49 29.79
CA ARG A 21 39.75 -22.57 29.92
C ARG A 21 39.24 -22.71 31.36
N LEU A 22 38.03 -23.17 31.42
CA LEU A 22 37.16 -23.76 32.41
C LEU A 22 37.75 -24.56 33.59
N PRO A 23 36.94 -24.91 34.61
CA PRO A 23 36.32 -26.24 34.61
C PRO A 23 34.84 -26.29 35.13
N PRO A 24 34.19 -27.47 35.02
CA PRO A 24 32.76 -27.65 35.16
C PRO A 24 32.35 -28.18 36.53
N THR A 25 31.15 -27.86 36.99
CA THR A 25 30.48 -28.70 38.00
C THR A 25 29.00 -28.88 37.69
N ALA A 26 28.59 -30.09 37.90
CA ALA A 26 27.32 -30.71 37.61
C ALA A 26 26.20 -30.37 38.61
N GLY A 27 24.98 -30.49 38.14
CA GLY A 27 23.88 -31.06 38.92
C GLY A 27 22.89 -30.09 39.51
N LYS A 28 21.73 -29.97 38.86
CA LYS A 28 20.41 -30.25 39.45
C LYS A 28 19.30 -30.14 38.41
N LYS A 29 18.73 -31.26 38.07
CA LYS A 29 17.46 -31.42 37.36
C LYS A 29 16.28 -31.08 38.26
N MET A 30 15.19 -30.72 37.57
CA MET A 30 13.76 -30.80 37.91
C MET A 30 13.10 -29.65 38.66
N LYS A 31 12.15 -29.14 37.93
CA LYS A 31 10.87 -28.48 38.22
C LYS A 31 10.77 -27.05 37.72
N LEU A 32 10.43 -26.93 36.45
CA LEU A 32 9.57 -25.85 35.99
C LEU A 32 8.87 -26.26 34.67
N MET A 33 8.01 -27.24 34.74
CA MET A 33 6.93 -27.46 33.76
C MET A 33 5.61 -27.32 34.52
N ARG A 34 4.95 -26.19 34.33
CA ARG A 34 3.51 -25.92 34.45
C ARG A 34 3.28 -24.47 34.84
N ARG A 35 3.40 -23.58 33.86
CA ARG A 35 2.71 -22.27 33.85
C ARG A 35 2.98 -21.48 32.57
N VAL A 36 2.70 -22.06 31.41
CA VAL A 36 2.53 -21.32 30.14
C VAL A 36 1.42 -22.05 29.38
N SER A 37 0.21 -21.82 29.78
CA SER A 37 -0.97 -22.22 29.02
C SER A 37 -2.18 -21.48 29.60
N ARG A 38 -2.22 -20.17 29.39
CA ARG A 38 -3.44 -19.34 29.56
C ARG A 38 -3.28 -17.89 29.07
N GLU A 39 -2.48 -17.63 28.01
CA GLU A 39 -2.49 -16.32 27.32
C GLU A 39 -2.40 -16.43 25.78
N ALA A 40 -2.69 -17.60 25.23
CA ALA A 40 -2.75 -17.81 23.76
C ALA A 40 -4.19 -17.78 23.22
N GLY A 41 -5.10 -17.05 23.87
CA GLY A 41 -6.55 -17.05 23.56
C GLY A 41 -7.13 -15.76 23.00
N GLN A 42 -6.33 -14.75 22.67
CA GLN A 42 -6.89 -13.48 22.16
C GLN A 42 -6.23 -12.91 20.89
N SER A 43 -5.32 -13.63 20.24
CA SER A 43 -4.68 -13.18 18.99
C SER A 43 -5.23 -13.83 17.70
N THR A 44 -6.24 -14.71 17.78
CA THR A 44 -6.73 -15.47 16.63
C THR A 44 -7.99 -14.91 15.95
N LYS A 45 -8.52 -13.78 16.40
CA LYS A 45 -9.73 -13.20 15.76
C LYS A 45 -9.46 -12.12 14.69
N ALA A 46 -8.23 -11.65 14.51
CA ALA A 46 -7.88 -10.72 13.43
C ALA A 46 -7.42 -11.43 12.14
N ARG A 47 -7.04 -12.71 12.22
CA ARG A 47 -6.54 -13.50 11.07
C ARG A 47 -7.62 -14.21 10.23
N THR A 48 -8.87 -14.22 10.65
CA THR A 48 -9.94 -14.93 9.90
C THR A 48 -10.58 -14.09 8.81
N GLY A 49 -10.53 -12.78 8.87
CA GLY A 49 -11.12 -11.89 7.86
C GLY A 49 -10.42 -11.97 6.51
N ASP A 50 -9.08 -11.95 6.50
CA ASP A 50 -8.30 -11.92 5.25
C ASP A 50 -8.28 -13.27 4.55
N LYS A 51 -8.30 -14.38 5.29
CA LYS A 51 -8.47 -15.73 4.69
C LYS A 51 -9.84 -15.96 4.05
N GLU A 52 -10.90 -15.37 4.57
CA GLU A 52 -12.22 -15.45 3.96
C GLU A 52 -12.28 -14.75 2.59
N TRP A 53 -11.52 -13.66 2.38
CA TRP A 53 -11.49 -12.93 1.10
C TRP A 53 -10.78 -13.71 -0.01
N HIS A 54 -9.63 -14.32 0.26
CA HIS A 54 -8.93 -15.17 -0.72
C HIS A 54 -9.74 -16.42 -1.08
N THR A 55 -10.48 -16.98 -0.13
CA THR A 55 -11.31 -18.14 -0.33
C THR A 55 -12.56 -17.82 -1.17
N GLN A 56 -13.07 -16.59 -1.13
CA GLN A 56 -14.30 -16.18 -1.81
C GLN A 56 -14.10 -15.90 -3.31
N MET A 57 -12.85 -15.77 -3.78
CA MET A 57 -12.48 -15.31 -5.12
C MET A 57 -11.76 -16.35 -5.98
N ALA A 58 -11.35 -17.48 -5.40
CA ALA A 58 -10.71 -18.54 -6.15
C ALA A 58 -11.73 -19.56 -6.61
N GLN A 59 -11.72 -19.85 -7.91
CA GLN A 59 -12.50 -20.97 -8.46
C GLN A 59 -11.82 -22.28 -8.08
N LYS A 60 -12.55 -23.18 -7.45
CA LYS A 60 -12.08 -24.53 -7.18
C LYS A 60 -12.27 -25.39 -8.43
N LEU A 61 -11.16 -25.82 -9.05
CA LEU A 61 -11.18 -26.83 -10.11
C LEU A 61 -11.24 -28.21 -9.49
N ASP A 62 -12.17 -29.04 -9.97
CA ASP A 62 -12.34 -30.41 -9.46
C ASP A 62 -11.04 -31.22 -9.52
N ALA A 63 -10.79 -32.03 -8.48
CA ALA A 63 -9.67 -32.94 -8.47
C ALA A 63 -9.86 -34.02 -9.56
N LYS A 64 -8.92 -34.08 -10.48
CA LYS A 64 -8.85 -35.04 -11.57
C LYS A 64 -7.87 -36.15 -11.22
N GLY A 65 -8.19 -37.38 -11.58
CA GLY A 65 -7.39 -38.58 -11.27
C GLY A 65 -8.24 -39.74 -10.77
N GLY A 66 -7.67 -40.54 -9.87
CA GLY A 66 -8.32 -41.69 -9.24
C GLY A 66 -9.23 -41.29 -8.09
N LYS A 67 -10.03 -42.27 -7.64
CA LYS A 67 -10.99 -42.07 -6.53
C LYS A 67 -10.49 -42.58 -5.19
N LYS A 68 -9.39 -43.31 -5.17
CA LYS A 68 -8.76 -43.84 -3.94
C LYS A 68 -8.10 -42.74 -3.07
N GLY A 69 -7.83 -43.11 -1.86
CA GLY A 69 -7.09 -42.27 -0.89
C GLY A 69 -7.94 -41.27 -0.12
N ASN A 70 -7.32 -40.69 0.87
CA ASN A 70 -7.91 -39.64 1.70
C ASN A 70 -7.96 -38.33 0.94
N VAL A 71 -9.02 -37.57 1.14
CA VAL A 71 -9.12 -36.20 0.62
C VAL A 71 -8.23 -35.29 1.46
N TRP A 72 -7.52 -34.40 0.80
CA TRP A 72 -6.74 -33.33 1.41
C TRP A 72 -7.01 -32.00 0.69
N ASP A 73 -6.78 -30.90 1.38
CA ASP A 73 -7.06 -29.56 0.88
C ASP A 73 -6.16 -28.54 1.62
N ASP A 74 -5.19 -27.97 0.92
CA ASP A 74 -4.30 -26.97 1.49
C ASP A 74 -4.96 -25.58 1.57
N GLY A 75 -6.08 -25.39 0.89
CA GLY A 75 -6.80 -24.11 0.86
C GLY A 75 -6.33 -23.16 -0.23
N VAL A 76 -6.68 -21.90 -0.05
CA VAL A 76 -6.36 -20.78 -0.96
C VAL A 76 -5.32 -19.89 -0.33
N HIS A 77 -4.32 -19.49 -1.11
CA HIS A 77 -3.18 -18.68 -0.73
C HIS A 77 -2.95 -17.55 -1.74
N GLU A 78 -2.05 -16.61 -1.46
CA GLU A 78 -1.71 -15.56 -2.42
C GLU A 78 -0.92 -16.08 -3.62
N ASN A 79 0.02 -17.00 -3.40
CA ASN A 79 0.83 -17.61 -4.46
C ASN A 79 1.41 -18.95 -4.04
N VAL A 80 1.74 -19.78 -5.02
CA VAL A 80 2.56 -21.00 -4.82
C VAL A 80 4.02 -20.59 -5.00
N ARG A 81 4.83 -20.78 -3.95
CA ARG A 81 6.25 -20.44 -3.95
C ARG A 81 7.13 -21.60 -4.40
N LYS A 82 6.81 -22.81 -3.98
CA LYS A 82 7.61 -23.99 -4.28
C LYS A 82 6.75 -25.25 -4.31
N VAL A 83 7.10 -26.16 -5.19
CA VAL A 83 6.52 -27.51 -5.26
C VAL A 83 7.62 -28.54 -5.01
N TYR A 84 7.36 -29.50 -4.17
CA TYR A 84 8.18 -30.68 -3.95
C TYR A 84 7.48 -31.90 -4.55
N LEU A 85 8.21 -32.64 -5.37
CA LEU A 85 7.73 -33.82 -6.08
C LEU A 85 8.61 -35.01 -5.73
N GLY A 86 8.01 -36.08 -5.21
CA GLY A 86 8.66 -37.38 -5.09
C GLY A 86 8.13 -38.33 -6.14
N LYS A 87 9.04 -38.93 -6.92
CA LYS A 87 8.71 -39.96 -7.92
C LYS A 87 8.94 -41.34 -7.35
N GLY A 88 7.92 -42.18 -7.38
CA GLY A 88 8.01 -43.61 -7.20
C GLY A 88 8.44 -44.31 -8.49
N GLN A 89 8.36 -45.64 -8.52
CA GLN A 89 8.79 -46.42 -9.67
C GLN A 89 7.95 -46.10 -10.93
N ASP A 90 6.62 -45.99 -10.78
CA ASP A 90 5.68 -45.80 -11.90
C ASP A 90 4.61 -44.70 -11.62
N CYS A 91 4.78 -43.92 -10.56
CA CYS A 91 3.80 -42.90 -10.17
C CYS A 91 4.43 -41.79 -9.33
N ILE A 92 3.69 -40.71 -9.10
CA ILE A 92 4.03 -39.68 -8.12
C ILE A 92 3.73 -40.25 -6.73
N SER A 93 4.79 -40.42 -5.93
CA SER A 93 4.67 -40.92 -4.54
C SER A 93 4.23 -39.86 -3.57
N PHE A 94 4.69 -38.59 -3.72
CA PHE A 94 4.20 -37.51 -2.90
C PHE A 94 4.29 -36.14 -3.59
N VAL A 95 3.50 -35.21 -3.09
CA VAL A 95 3.61 -33.79 -3.36
C VAL A 95 3.57 -33.01 -2.03
N LYS A 96 4.25 -31.87 -2.01
CA LYS A 96 4.16 -30.89 -0.95
C LYS A 96 4.33 -29.51 -1.55
N PHE A 97 3.64 -28.51 -0.99
CA PHE A 97 3.64 -27.17 -1.50
C PHE A 97 4.11 -26.17 -0.43
N GLU A 98 4.83 -25.14 -0.85
CA GLU A 98 5.03 -23.94 -0.06
C GLU A 98 4.27 -22.80 -0.74
N TYR A 99 3.56 -22.05 0.06
CA TYR A 99 2.74 -20.91 -0.35
C TYR A 99 3.27 -19.61 0.22
N VAL A 100 2.71 -18.49 -0.22
CA VAL A 100 2.95 -17.16 0.33
C VAL A 100 1.60 -16.56 0.70
N ASP A 101 1.49 -16.06 1.92
CA ASP A 101 0.36 -15.24 2.41
C ASP A 101 0.95 -14.04 3.17
N ASP A 102 0.53 -12.82 2.84
CA ASP A 102 1.01 -11.59 3.49
C ASP A 102 2.54 -11.48 3.53
N SER A 103 3.22 -11.94 2.48
CA SER A 103 4.69 -12.03 2.37
C SER A 103 5.34 -13.04 3.33
N GLU A 104 4.57 -13.81 4.10
CA GLU A 104 5.06 -14.91 4.92
C GLU A 104 4.99 -16.24 4.15
N VAL A 105 5.95 -17.13 4.41
CA VAL A 105 5.96 -18.47 3.83
C VAL A 105 5.07 -19.39 4.65
N VAL A 106 4.05 -19.96 4.00
CA VAL A 106 3.17 -20.97 4.57
C VAL A 106 3.58 -22.34 4.00
N ILE A 107 3.92 -23.26 4.88
CA ILE A 107 4.32 -24.62 4.49
C ILE A 107 3.09 -25.51 4.58
N GLY A 108 2.65 -26.04 3.42
CA GLY A 108 1.57 -27.01 3.33
C GLY A 108 1.97 -28.40 3.87
N ASP A 109 0.98 -29.24 4.05
CA ASP A 109 1.18 -30.61 4.49
C ASP A 109 1.81 -31.48 3.39
N GLN A 110 2.39 -32.60 3.78
CA GLN A 110 2.88 -33.61 2.85
C GLN A 110 1.75 -34.57 2.47
N HIS A 111 1.55 -34.77 1.17
CA HIS A 111 0.53 -35.63 0.61
C HIS A 111 1.17 -36.82 -0.13
N GLY A 112 1.15 -37.99 0.48
CA GLY A 112 1.82 -39.19 0.03
C GLY A 112 3.07 -39.55 0.86
N GLU A 113 3.86 -40.50 0.41
CA GLU A 113 5.05 -41.00 1.10
C GLU A 113 6.33 -40.46 0.45
N GLN A 114 7.15 -39.77 1.23
CA GLN A 114 8.37 -39.13 0.75
C GLN A 114 9.40 -40.17 0.25
N THR A 115 9.94 -39.92 -0.93
CA THR A 115 11.02 -40.70 -1.54
C THR A 115 12.39 -40.12 -1.20
N GLN A 116 13.45 -40.90 -1.46
CA GLN A 116 14.83 -40.45 -1.27
C GLN A 116 15.21 -39.30 -2.22
N GLU A 117 14.68 -39.33 -3.45
CA GLU A 117 14.89 -38.27 -4.43
C GLU A 117 13.64 -37.39 -4.50
N VAL A 118 13.83 -36.09 -4.30
CA VAL A 118 12.79 -35.07 -4.33
C VAL A 118 13.20 -34.02 -5.34
N GLU A 119 12.36 -33.78 -6.33
CA GLU A 119 12.47 -32.66 -7.24
C GLU A 119 11.87 -31.42 -6.60
N GLU A 120 12.60 -30.30 -6.59
CA GLU A 120 12.12 -29.00 -6.15
C GLU A 120 11.87 -28.10 -7.35
N PHE A 121 10.63 -27.62 -7.51
CA PHE A 121 10.26 -26.60 -8.49
C PHE A 121 9.99 -25.28 -7.77
N VAL A 122 10.94 -24.34 -7.87
CA VAL A 122 10.86 -23.02 -7.26
C VAL A 122 10.21 -22.06 -8.23
N VAL A 123 9.17 -21.36 -7.77
CA VAL A 123 8.51 -20.26 -8.50
C VAL A 123 9.17 -18.95 -8.07
N ASP A 124 9.56 -18.11 -9.03
CA ASP A 124 10.22 -16.84 -8.75
C ASP A 124 9.23 -15.84 -8.12
N VAL A 125 9.74 -14.84 -7.41
CA VAL A 125 8.91 -13.92 -6.58
C VAL A 125 7.85 -13.17 -7.41
N ASP A 126 8.16 -12.88 -8.66
CA ASP A 126 7.32 -12.15 -9.61
C ASP A 126 6.69 -13.06 -10.68
N ASP A 127 6.58 -14.36 -10.38
CA ASP A 127 6.02 -15.37 -11.26
C ASP A 127 4.95 -16.20 -10.51
N TYR A 128 4.16 -16.96 -11.23
CA TYR A 128 3.12 -17.82 -10.66
C TYR A 128 2.80 -19.00 -11.60
N ILE A 129 2.31 -20.09 -11.04
CA ILE A 129 1.90 -21.27 -11.83
C ILE A 129 0.57 -20.96 -12.53
N VAL A 130 0.50 -21.20 -13.85
CA VAL A 130 -0.71 -21.02 -14.68
C VAL A 130 -1.24 -22.32 -15.26
N TYR A 131 -0.43 -23.37 -15.26
CA TYR A 131 -0.74 -24.60 -15.95
C TYR A 131 -0.13 -25.78 -15.21
N VAL A 132 -0.96 -26.82 -15.00
CA VAL A 132 -0.52 -28.12 -14.50
C VAL A 132 -1.04 -29.18 -15.44
N GLU A 133 -0.13 -29.98 -15.97
CA GLU A 133 -0.43 -31.14 -16.81
C GLU A 133 -0.10 -32.41 -16.04
N ALA A 134 -0.98 -33.37 -16.12
CA ALA A 134 -0.84 -34.63 -15.41
C ALA A 134 -1.26 -35.80 -16.28
N PHE A 135 -0.63 -36.94 -16.05
CA PHE A 135 -1.00 -38.21 -16.65
C PHE A 135 -1.52 -39.16 -15.57
N ARG A 136 -2.67 -39.75 -15.83
CA ARG A 136 -3.25 -40.77 -14.99
C ARG A 136 -3.06 -42.15 -15.66
N GLU A 137 -2.69 -43.16 -14.88
CA GLU A 137 -2.58 -44.53 -15.33
C GLU A 137 -3.89 -45.01 -16.01
N THR A 138 -3.73 -45.84 -17.09
CA THR A 138 -4.88 -46.32 -17.87
C THR A 138 -5.52 -47.61 -17.36
N VAL A 139 -4.72 -48.47 -16.72
CA VAL A 139 -5.15 -49.83 -16.34
C VAL A 139 -6.00 -49.81 -15.06
N THR A 140 -5.46 -49.28 -14.00
CA THR A 140 -6.16 -49.19 -12.71
C THR A 140 -6.90 -47.88 -12.53
N GLN A 141 -6.51 -46.86 -13.29
CA GLN A 141 -7.03 -45.48 -13.28
C GLN A 141 -6.95 -44.80 -11.90
N GLU A 142 -6.00 -45.21 -11.06
CA GLU A 142 -6.01 -44.83 -9.65
C GLU A 142 -4.84 -44.02 -9.17
N THR A 143 -3.78 -43.87 -10.00
CA THR A 143 -2.58 -43.10 -9.63
C THR A 143 -2.22 -42.06 -10.66
N ILE A 144 -1.59 -40.97 -10.21
CA ILE A 144 -0.97 -39.98 -11.10
C ILE A 144 0.45 -40.44 -11.41
N VAL A 145 0.75 -40.55 -12.71
CA VAL A 145 2.04 -41.07 -13.20
C VAL A 145 3.10 -39.97 -13.22
N ASP A 146 2.76 -38.80 -13.72
CA ASP A 146 3.66 -37.65 -13.76
C ASP A 146 2.92 -36.32 -13.70
N LEU A 147 3.63 -35.26 -13.32
CA LEU A 147 3.16 -33.89 -13.18
C LEU A 147 4.11 -32.91 -13.82
N LYS A 148 3.57 -32.02 -14.67
CA LYS A 148 4.26 -30.86 -15.21
C LYS A 148 3.61 -29.60 -14.67
N PHE A 149 4.43 -28.70 -14.16
CA PHE A 149 4.05 -27.34 -13.78
C PHE A 149 4.65 -26.36 -14.78
N GLU A 150 3.88 -25.33 -15.13
CA GLU A 150 4.36 -24.24 -15.97
C GLU A 150 3.94 -22.91 -15.39
N THR A 151 4.90 -21.97 -15.32
CA THR A 151 4.66 -20.62 -14.79
C THR A 151 4.25 -19.65 -15.88
N SER A 152 3.78 -18.47 -15.49
CA SER A 152 3.39 -17.39 -16.41
C SER A 152 4.54 -16.91 -17.31
N LYS A 153 5.79 -17.10 -16.88
CA LYS A 153 7.01 -16.81 -17.65
C LYS A 153 7.57 -18.00 -18.43
N GLY A 154 6.83 -19.11 -18.46
CA GLY A 154 7.21 -20.31 -19.23
C GLY A 154 8.24 -21.23 -18.55
N LYS A 155 8.53 -21.03 -17.25
CA LYS A 155 9.41 -21.94 -16.49
C LYS A 155 8.67 -23.25 -16.20
N THR A 156 9.32 -24.38 -16.42
CA THR A 156 8.77 -25.72 -16.19
C THR A 156 9.70 -26.55 -15.31
N ASN A 157 9.12 -27.57 -14.62
CA ASN A 157 9.93 -28.55 -13.89
C ASN A 157 10.69 -29.47 -14.84
N ARG A 158 11.84 -30.01 -14.36
CA ARG A 158 12.89 -30.62 -15.21
C ARG A 158 12.60 -32.04 -15.70
N HIS A 159 11.85 -32.83 -14.97
CA HIS A 159 11.79 -34.29 -15.16
C HIS A 159 10.42 -34.81 -15.61
N PHE A 160 9.67 -33.98 -16.32
CA PHE A 160 8.40 -34.42 -16.90
C PHE A 160 8.65 -35.34 -18.11
N LYS A 161 8.01 -36.53 -18.11
CA LYS A 161 7.95 -37.44 -19.25
C LYS A 161 6.51 -37.72 -19.60
N GLU A 162 6.15 -37.52 -20.86
CA GLU A 162 4.86 -38.00 -21.34
C GLU A 162 4.80 -39.52 -21.13
N GLY A 163 3.94 -39.93 -20.19
CA GLY A 163 3.74 -41.33 -19.86
C GLY A 163 2.57 -41.96 -20.63
N PRO A 164 2.49 -43.32 -20.66
CA PRO A 164 1.28 -43.98 -21.12
C PRO A 164 0.16 -43.67 -20.13
N GLY A 165 -0.90 -42.98 -20.56
CA GLY A 165 -2.00 -42.66 -19.67
C GLY A 165 -2.97 -41.65 -20.24
N VAL A 166 -4.00 -41.35 -19.47
CA VAL A 166 -4.99 -40.31 -19.80
C VAL A 166 -4.49 -38.98 -19.28
N LYS A 167 -4.22 -38.09 -20.20
CA LYS A 167 -3.83 -36.70 -19.92
C LYS A 167 -5.02 -35.93 -19.33
N PHE A 168 -4.74 -35.09 -18.33
CA PHE A 168 -5.63 -34.04 -17.88
C PHE A 168 -4.84 -32.76 -17.55
N VAL A 169 -5.54 -31.64 -17.54
CA VAL A 169 -4.96 -30.32 -17.31
C VAL A 169 -5.76 -29.57 -16.26
N LEU A 170 -5.06 -28.85 -15.40
CA LEU A 170 -5.60 -27.81 -14.51
C LEU A 170 -5.07 -26.48 -15.01
N GLN A 171 -5.97 -25.61 -15.47
CA GLN A 171 -5.67 -24.29 -15.99
C GLN A 171 -6.91 -23.39 -15.86
N GLY A 172 -6.76 -22.12 -16.01
CA GLY A 172 -7.87 -21.16 -15.96
C GLY A 172 -7.53 -19.88 -15.21
N GLY A 173 -6.24 -19.74 -14.83
CA GLY A 173 -5.78 -18.56 -14.13
C GLY A 173 -4.49 -18.81 -13.35
N LYS A 174 -4.17 -17.91 -12.44
CA LYS A 174 -3.11 -18.08 -11.46
C LYS A 174 -3.51 -19.17 -10.47
N ILE A 175 -2.70 -20.20 -10.35
CA ILE A 175 -2.93 -21.26 -9.36
C ILE A 175 -2.48 -20.76 -7.98
N VAL A 176 -3.42 -20.75 -7.05
CA VAL A 176 -3.28 -20.17 -5.70
C VAL A 176 -3.46 -21.19 -4.58
N GLY A 177 -3.63 -22.46 -4.92
CA GLY A 177 -3.73 -23.53 -3.94
C GLY A 177 -4.00 -24.86 -4.60
N PHE A 178 -3.83 -25.93 -3.84
CA PHE A 178 -4.04 -27.29 -4.31
C PHE A 178 -4.89 -28.11 -3.34
N HIS A 179 -5.56 -29.09 -3.89
CA HIS A 179 -6.28 -30.12 -3.14
C HIS A 179 -6.25 -31.43 -3.90
N GLY A 180 -6.59 -32.54 -3.26
CA GLY A 180 -6.52 -33.81 -3.98
C GLY A 180 -6.87 -35.02 -3.15
N ARG A 181 -6.31 -36.16 -3.58
CA ARG A 181 -6.42 -37.45 -2.88
C ARG A 181 -5.07 -38.15 -2.88
N SER A 182 -4.70 -38.69 -1.74
CA SER A 182 -3.49 -39.50 -1.58
C SER A 182 -3.65 -40.63 -0.57
N THR A 183 -2.84 -41.67 -0.74
CA THR A 183 -2.47 -42.66 0.26
C THR A 183 -0.96 -42.50 0.50
N ASN A 184 -0.17 -43.55 0.28
CA ASN A 184 1.28 -43.49 0.11
C ASN A 184 1.71 -43.00 -1.30
N VAL A 185 0.75 -42.77 -2.21
CA VAL A 185 0.95 -42.20 -3.53
C VAL A 185 -0.15 -41.18 -3.85
N LEU A 186 0.09 -40.34 -4.85
CA LEU A 186 -0.87 -39.35 -5.31
C LEU A 186 -1.92 -39.99 -6.25
N HIS A 187 -3.19 -39.88 -5.91
CA HIS A 187 -4.30 -40.42 -6.68
C HIS A 187 -5.01 -39.36 -7.53
N ALA A 188 -5.23 -38.16 -6.98
CA ALA A 188 -5.93 -37.11 -7.69
C ALA A 188 -5.35 -35.74 -7.29
N LEU A 189 -5.38 -34.80 -8.23
CA LEU A 189 -4.96 -33.41 -8.02
C LEU A 189 -6.02 -32.46 -8.58
N GLY A 190 -6.39 -31.46 -7.80
CA GLY A 190 -7.19 -30.31 -8.15
C GLY A 190 -6.48 -29.04 -7.74
N ALA A 191 -6.95 -27.91 -8.20
CA ALA A 191 -6.34 -26.63 -7.91
C ALA A 191 -7.40 -25.57 -7.58
N TYR A 192 -6.98 -24.57 -6.84
CA TYR A 192 -7.67 -23.30 -6.76
C TYR A 192 -7.02 -22.34 -7.76
N VAL A 193 -7.83 -21.76 -8.63
CA VAL A 193 -7.37 -20.79 -9.61
C VAL A 193 -8.01 -19.44 -9.31
N SER A 194 -7.20 -18.41 -9.22
CA SER A 194 -7.67 -17.05 -9.33
C SER A 194 -7.42 -16.57 -10.77
N ASP A 195 -8.31 -15.76 -11.30
CA ASP A 195 -8.03 -15.14 -12.58
C ASP A 195 -6.71 -14.35 -12.49
N PRO A 196 -5.68 -14.63 -13.31
CA PRO A 196 -4.49 -13.79 -13.38
C PRO A 196 -4.81 -12.42 -13.99
N ILE A 197 -5.95 -12.37 -14.69
CA ILE A 197 -6.63 -11.21 -15.22
C ILE A 197 -8.07 -11.24 -14.68
N SER A 198 -8.30 -11.60 -13.46
CA SER A 198 -9.34 -10.95 -12.75
C SER A 198 -8.86 -9.51 -12.78
N THR A 199 -9.42 -8.74 -13.68
CA THR A 199 -9.68 -7.35 -13.42
C THR A 199 -10.48 -7.31 -12.13
N PHE A 200 -9.82 -7.64 -11.02
CA PHE A 200 -10.18 -7.10 -9.76
C PHE A 200 -9.90 -5.62 -9.99
N GLN A 201 -10.85 -4.96 -10.64
CA GLN A 201 -10.87 -3.52 -10.57
C GLN A 201 -10.93 -3.27 -9.08
N LEU A 202 -9.83 -2.82 -8.53
CA LEU A 202 -9.79 -2.25 -7.20
C LEU A 202 -10.93 -1.22 -7.17
N HIS A 203 -12.07 -1.65 -6.63
CA HIS A 203 -13.19 -0.75 -6.49
C HIS A 203 -13.08 -0.12 -5.13
N GLY A 204 -13.30 1.14 -5.11
CA GLY A 204 -13.41 1.86 -3.86
C GLY A 204 -14.56 2.84 -3.94
N LYS A 205 -14.94 3.31 -2.78
CA LYS A 205 -16.03 4.26 -2.64
C LYS A 205 -15.59 5.46 -1.84
N TRP A 206 -15.82 6.65 -2.40
CA TRP A 206 -15.75 7.89 -1.65
C TRP A 206 -16.95 8.02 -0.72
N THR A 207 -16.70 8.46 0.49
CA THR A 207 -17.71 8.79 1.49
C THR A 207 -17.33 10.11 2.13
N LYS A 208 -18.26 11.07 2.13
CA LYS A 208 -18.11 12.31 2.88
C LYS A 208 -18.34 12.03 4.35
N VAL A 209 -17.39 12.43 5.18
CA VAL A 209 -17.46 12.22 6.63
C VAL A 209 -18.18 13.41 7.25
N GLU A 210 -19.29 13.16 7.90
CA GLU A 210 -20.07 14.17 8.62
C GLU A 210 -19.27 14.83 9.75
N GLN A 211 -19.24 16.14 9.77
CA GLN A 211 -18.45 16.94 10.71
C GLN A 211 -19.32 17.84 11.56
N LYS A 212 -19.04 17.92 12.85
CA LYS A 212 -19.69 18.77 13.84
C LYS A 212 -18.64 19.42 14.75
N GLY A 213 -19.04 20.45 15.50
CA GLY A 213 -18.18 21.08 16.49
C GLY A 213 -17.24 22.14 15.91
N LYS A 214 -16.13 22.42 16.62
CA LYS A 214 -15.17 23.45 16.22
C LYS A 214 -14.16 22.89 15.24
N ALA A 215 -14.50 22.89 13.96
CA ALA A 215 -13.65 22.43 12.86
C ALA A 215 -12.49 23.41 12.59
N PRO A 216 -11.41 22.91 11.94
CA PRO A 216 -10.29 23.77 11.55
C PRO A 216 -10.67 24.84 10.51
N GLY A 217 -11.80 24.69 9.80
CA GLY A 217 -12.28 25.61 8.78
C GLY A 217 -11.55 25.44 7.44
N LEU A 218 -11.96 26.27 6.49
CA LEU A 218 -11.46 26.29 5.11
C LEU A 218 -9.94 26.47 5.07
N ARG A 219 -9.20 25.50 4.53
CA ARG A 219 -7.74 25.55 4.45
C ARG A 219 -7.13 24.59 3.43
N CYS A 220 -5.92 24.91 2.99
CA CYS A 220 -5.05 24.01 2.24
C CYS A 220 -3.62 24.04 2.83
N SER A 221 -2.70 23.23 2.29
CA SER A 221 -1.29 23.21 2.71
C SER A 221 -1.07 22.88 4.20
N HIS A 222 -2.04 22.25 4.85
CA HIS A 222 -1.98 21.75 6.23
C HIS A 222 -1.59 20.27 6.24
N ALA A 223 -1.52 19.69 7.44
CA ALA A 223 -1.24 18.27 7.64
C ALA A 223 -2.32 17.61 8.49
N ILE A 224 -2.63 16.33 8.18
CA ILE A 224 -3.46 15.47 9.03
C ILE A 224 -2.75 14.15 9.32
N ALA A 225 -3.10 13.53 10.46
CA ALA A 225 -2.69 12.18 10.81
C ALA A 225 -3.73 11.52 11.71
N GLN A 226 -3.84 10.19 11.65
CA GLN A 226 -4.72 9.41 12.51
C GLN A 226 -3.97 8.79 13.69
N VAL A 227 -4.53 8.86 14.89
CA VAL A 227 -4.12 8.07 16.05
C VAL A 227 -5.36 7.42 16.68
N GLY A 228 -5.45 6.12 16.62
CA GLY A 228 -6.64 5.39 17.06
C GLY A 228 -7.92 5.89 16.36
N ASN A 229 -8.92 6.29 17.14
CA ASN A 229 -10.18 6.84 16.62
C ASN A 229 -10.17 8.36 16.45
N LYS A 230 -9.03 9.00 16.38
CA LYS A 230 -8.92 10.46 16.27
C LYS A 230 -8.09 10.86 15.07
N ILE A 231 -8.55 11.89 14.35
CA ILE A 231 -7.81 12.56 13.30
C ILE A 231 -7.32 13.90 13.86
N TYR A 232 -6.06 14.18 13.67
CA TYR A 232 -5.44 15.45 14.06
C TYR A 232 -5.15 16.29 12.85
N SER A 233 -5.38 17.61 12.92
CA SER A 233 -5.11 18.56 11.85
C SER A 233 -4.29 19.74 12.38
N PHE A 234 -3.24 20.14 11.65
CA PHE A 234 -2.32 21.20 12.07
C PHE A 234 -1.86 22.06 10.90
N GLY A 235 -1.79 23.39 11.12
CA GLY A 235 -1.26 24.36 10.19
C GLY A 235 -2.16 24.67 8.99
N GLY A 236 -1.55 25.17 7.92
CA GLY A 236 -2.21 25.52 6.66
C GLY A 236 -2.44 26.99 6.44
N GLU A 237 -3.06 27.29 5.30
CA GLU A 237 -3.38 28.63 4.85
C GLU A 237 -4.79 28.70 4.26
N PHE A 238 -5.42 29.85 4.40
CA PHE A 238 -6.62 30.27 3.65
C PHE A 238 -6.24 31.29 2.58
N THR A 239 -5.62 32.39 2.99
CA THR A 239 -5.01 33.34 2.06
C THR A 239 -3.63 32.82 1.64
N PRO A 240 -3.28 32.84 0.34
CA PRO A 240 -1.99 32.37 -0.13
C PRO A 240 -0.82 32.96 0.65
N ASN A 241 0.11 32.10 1.05
CA ASN A 241 1.32 32.46 1.80
C ASN A 241 1.12 32.99 3.23
N VAL A 242 -0.12 32.98 3.76
CA VAL A 242 -0.43 33.46 5.11
C VAL A 242 -0.92 32.28 5.97
N PRO A 243 -0.10 31.78 6.93
CA PRO A 243 -0.53 30.74 7.85
C PRO A 243 -1.75 31.18 8.68
N ILE A 244 -2.71 30.25 8.87
CA ILE A 244 -3.98 30.57 9.57
C ILE A 244 -3.78 30.67 11.09
N ASP A 245 -3.32 29.59 11.68
CA ASP A 245 -3.24 29.42 13.14
C ASP A 245 -2.15 28.41 13.53
N LYS A 246 -2.02 28.16 14.82
CA LYS A 246 -1.12 27.14 15.41
C LYS A 246 -1.87 26.13 16.27
N ASP A 247 -3.18 26.10 16.18
CA ASP A 247 -4.00 25.17 16.93
C ASP A 247 -3.86 23.75 16.37
N LEU A 248 -3.80 22.77 17.26
CA LEU A 248 -3.94 21.37 16.92
C LEU A 248 -5.41 20.99 17.05
N TYR A 249 -6.07 20.76 15.95
CA TYR A 249 -7.45 20.31 15.92
C TYR A 249 -7.52 18.79 16.04
N VAL A 250 -8.55 18.29 16.68
CA VAL A 250 -8.80 16.85 16.82
C VAL A 250 -10.24 16.51 16.49
N PHE A 251 -10.42 15.58 15.57
CA PHE A 251 -11.71 15.01 15.18
C PHE A 251 -11.87 13.63 15.79
N ASP A 252 -12.94 13.42 16.51
CA ASP A 252 -13.28 12.12 17.10
C ASP A 252 -14.22 11.37 16.15
N LEU A 253 -13.73 10.28 15.56
CA LEU A 253 -14.45 9.45 14.58
C LEU A 253 -15.72 8.80 15.14
N LYS A 254 -15.79 8.59 16.46
CA LYS A 254 -16.98 7.99 17.09
C LYS A 254 -18.13 8.99 17.24
N THR A 255 -17.79 10.24 17.52
CA THR A 255 -18.78 11.29 17.77
C THR A 255 -19.01 12.21 16.59
N GLY A 256 -18.13 12.17 15.58
CA GLY A 256 -18.15 13.09 14.43
C GLY A 256 -17.86 14.53 14.81
N LYS A 257 -17.14 14.79 15.90
CA LYS A 257 -16.94 16.14 16.44
C LYS A 257 -15.49 16.60 16.40
N TRP A 258 -15.29 17.81 15.92
CA TRP A 258 -14.04 18.55 16.05
C TRP A 258 -13.96 19.30 17.36
N SER A 259 -12.75 19.39 17.90
CA SER A 259 -12.36 20.23 19.03
C SER A 259 -10.90 20.67 18.87
N ILE A 260 -10.45 21.63 19.67
CA ILE A 260 -9.03 21.95 19.80
C ILE A 260 -8.43 21.05 20.88
N ALA A 261 -7.27 20.46 20.60
CA ALA A 261 -6.56 19.64 21.58
C ALA A 261 -6.09 20.50 22.77
N PRO A 262 -6.24 20.02 24.01
CA PRO A 262 -5.79 20.74 25.20
C PRO A 262 -4.27 20.63 25.36
N ALA A 263 -3.52 21.18 24.40
CA ALA A 263 -2.09 21.03 24.28
C ALA A 263 -1.30 21.80 25.34
N THR A 264 -0.25 21.17 25.87
CA THR A 264 0.73 21.74 26.81
C THR A 264 2.16 21.45 26.36
N GLY A 265 3.18 21.86 27.12
CA GLY A 265 4.59 21.62 26.81
C GLY A 265 5.18 22.59 25.78
N ASP A 266 6.08 22.09 24.95
CA ASP A 266 6.80 22.88 23.94
C ASP A 266 5.93 23.15 22.70
N ILE A 267 4.83 23.86 22.88
CA ILE A 267 3.86 24.15 21.82
C ILE A 267 4.58 24.90 20.68
N PRO A 268 4.44 24.49 19.41
CA PRO A 268 5.01 25.23 18.28
C PRO A 268 4.58 26.69 18.31
N HIS A 269 5.55 27.60 18.36
CA HIS A 269 5.27 29.04 18.51
C HIS A 269 4.75 29.69 17.24
N LEU A 270 5.00 29.08 16.10
CA LEU A 270 4.78 29.67 14.79
C LEU A 270 3.65 28.95 14.07
N SER A 271 2.71 29.72 13.54
CA SER A 271 1.80 29.23 12.53
C SER A 271 2.58 28.91 11.26
N CYS A 272 2.27 27.80 10.59
CA CYS A 272 2.99 27.38 9.39
C CYS A 272 2.07 26.73 8.35
N LEU A 273 2.47 26.87 7.09
CA LEU A 273 1.87 26.20 5.95
C LEU A 273 2.93 25.32 5.25
N GLY A 274 2.50 24.37 4.44
CA GLY A 274 3.42 23.42 3.81
C GLY A 274 4.17 22.54 4.81
N VAL A 275 3.60 22.37 5.99
CA VAL A 275 4.02 21.49 7.08
C VAL A 275 3.58 20.07 6.81
N ARG A 276 4.26 19.09 7.42
CA ARG A 276 3.85 17.67 7.37
C ARG A 276 3.78 17.07 8.77
N MET A 277 2.91 16.08 8.90
CA MET A 277 2.67 15.37 10.16
C MET A 277 2.43 13.88 9.87
N VAL A 278 3.02 13.02 10.67
CA VAL A 278 2.81 11.57 10.66
C VAL A 278 2.56 11.07 12.07
N SER A 279 2.01 9.88 12.20
CA SER A 279 1.79 9.23 13.50
C SER A 279 2.58 7.93 13.62
N VAL A 280 3.14 7.66 14.80
CA VAL A 280 3.71 6.37 15.16
C VAL A 280 3.22 6.01 16.57
N GLY A 281 2.47 4.92 16.66
CA GLY A 281 1.79 4.55 17.91
C GLY A 281 0.81 5.65 18.36
N THR A 282 1.03 6.20 19.54
CA THR A 282 0.21 7.27 20.14
C THR A 282 0.78 8.68 19.90
N THR A 283 1.90 8.78 19.23
CA THR A 283 2.64 10.03 19.07
C THR A 283 2.51 10.57 17.65
N LEU A 284 2.20 11.87 17.54
CA LEU A 284 2.31 12.62 16.28
C LEU A 284 3.71 13.22 16.17
N TYR A 285 4.26 13.23 14.97
CA TYR A 285 5.53 13.89 14.62
C TYR A 285 5.27 14.96 13.58
N VAL A 286 5.73 16.18 13.84
CA VAL A 286 5.52 17.35 12.98
C VAL A 286 6.86 17.97 12.61
N PHE A 287 7.07 18.24 11.33
CA PHE A 287 8.31 18.82 10.84
C PHE A 287 8.07 19.98 9.86
N GLY A 288 8.91 21.01 9.97
CA GLY A 288 9.11 22.03 8.97
C GLY A 288 7.93 22.98 8.77
N GLY A 289 7.68 23.32 7.51
CA GLY A 289 6.72 24.35 7.12
C GLY A 289 7.35 25.73 6.96
N ARG A 290 6.52 26.72 6.66
CA ARG A 290 6.94 28.12 6.47
C ARG A 290 5.86 29.13 6.88
N ASP A 291 6.26 30.35 7.09
CA ASP A 291 5.41 31.54 7.00
C ASP A 291 5.70 32.33 5.70
N ALA A 292 5.30 33.58 5.66
CA ALA A 292 5.57 34.46 4.51
C ALA A 292 7.06 34.82 4.34
N LEU A 293 7.86 34.74 5.41
CA LEU A 293 9.22 35.28 5.45
C LEU A 293 10.30 34.19 5.44
N ARG A 294 10.06 33.06 6.12
CA ARG A 294 11.08 32.04 6.33
C ARG A 294 10.51 30.62 6.39
N LYS A 295 11.40 29.66 6.19
CA LYS A 295 11.13 28.23 6.34
C LYS A 295 11.71 27.72 7.63
N TYR A 296 11.11 26.67 8.16
CA TYR A 296 11.42 26.11 9.48
C TYR A 296 11.95 24.68 9.36
N ASN A 297 12.69 24.25 10.39
CA ASN A 297 13.12 22.88 10.59
C ASN A 297 12.82 22.38 12.01
N GLY A 298 11.92 23.05 12.72
CA GLY A 298 11.46 22.57 14.00
C GLY A 298 10.86 21.16 13.86
N PHE A 299 11.33 20.25 14.69
CA PHE A 299 10.83 18.89 14.76
C PHE A 299 10.21 18.65 16.13
N TYR A 300 8.92 18.39 16.13
CA TYR A 300 8.13 18.26 17.34
C TYR A 300 7.45 16.90 17.40
N SER A 301 7.26 16.39 18.61
CA SER A 301 6.31 15.32 18.88
C SER A 301 5.15 15.84 19.72
N TYR A 302 3.98 15.24 19.52
CA TYR A 302 2.81 15.43 20.36
C TYR A 302 2.31 14.06 20.84
N GLU A 303 2.37 13.85 22.14
CA GLU A 303 1.84 12.61 22.74
C GLU A 303 0.35 12.76 23.00
N THR A 304 -0.45 11.99 22.26
CA THR A 304 -1.92 12.14 22.26
C THR A 304 -2.61 11.68 23.54
N THR A 305 -1.94 10.85 24.33
CA THR A 305 -2.47 10.34 25.62
C THR A 305 -2.32 11.35 26.75
N THR A 306 -1.27 12.17 26.70
CA THR A 306 -0.95 13.17 27.72
C THR A 306 -1.20 14.60 27.26
N ASN A 307 -1.44 14.81 25.96
CA ASN A 307 -1.62 16.11 25.32
C ASN A 307 -0.39 17.04 25.43
N VAL A 308 0.82 16.47 25.39
CA VAL A 308 2.06 17.20 25.59
C VAL A 308 2.88 17.30 24.31
N TRP A 309 3.19 18.54 23.92
CA TRP A 309 4.17 18.83 22.89
C TRP A 309 5.60 18.77 23.44
N LYS A 310 6.51 18.28 22.62
CA LYS A 310 7.92 18.25 22.89
C LYS A 310 8.71 18.64 21.67
N LEU A 311 9.62 19.60 21.81
CA LEU A 311 10.64 19.90 20.79
C LEU A 311 11.69 18.80 20.82
N LEU A 312 11.79 18.02 19.74
CA LEU A 312 12.73 16.91 19.64
C LEU A 312 14.09 17.32 19.07
N THR A 313 14.08 18.29 18.16
CA THR A 313 15.29 18.83 17.56
C THR A 313 15.20 20.34 17.59
N PRO A 314 16.16 21.01 18.25
CA PRO A 314 16.25 22.46 18.25
C PRO A 314 16.33 23.03 16.84
N LEU A 315 15.84 24.24 16.69
CA LEU A 315 16.05 25.03 15.48
C LEU A 315 17.56 25.09 15.20
N GLU A 316 17.94 24.89 13.93
CA GLU A 316 19.32 24.89 13.43
C GLU A 316 20.13 23.59 13.60
N GLU A 317 19.66 22.61 14.39
CA GLU A 317 20.38 21.34 14.60
C GLU A 317 19.87 20.18 13.72
N GLY A 318 18.75 20.31 13.07
CA GLY A 318 18.12 19.25 12.28
C GLY A 318 18.39 19.33 10.77
N PRO A 319 17.60 18.64 9.98
CA PRO A 319 17.60 18.77 8.53
C PRO A 319 17.37 20.20 8.07
N THR A 320 17.79 20.50 6.84
CA THR A 320 17.58 21.83 6.22
C THR A 320 16.15 22.31 6.37
N PRO A 321 15.91 23.59 6.82
CA PRO A 321 14.58 24.19 6.88
C PRO A 321 13.87 24.12 5.54
N ARG A 322 12.62 23.65 5.53
CA ARG A 322 11.88 23.38 4.30
C ARG A 322 10.37 23.40 4.49
N SER A 323 9.66 23.65 3.38
CA SER A 323 8.22 23.52 3.26
C SER A 323 7.84 22.67 2.05
N PHE A 324 6.59 22.19 1.96
CA PHE A 324 6.13 21.32 0.88
C PHE A 324 7.02 20.09 0.65
N HIS A 325 7.71 19.67 1.70
CA HIS A 325 8.38 18.38 1.78
C HIS A 325 7.34 17.28 2.01
N SER A 326 7.77 16.03 1.88
CA SER A 326 6.94 14.88 2.21
C SER A 326 7.44 14.19 3.46
N MET A 327 6.53 13.59 4.22
CA MET A 327 6.84 12.79 5.40
C MET A 327 6.12 11.46 5.36
N ALA A 328 6.82 10.41 5.77
CA ALA A 328 6.27 9.10 6.03
C ALA A 328 6.93 8.49 7.27
N ALA A 329 6.34 7.46 7.83
CA ALA A 329 6.92 6.78 8.99
C ALA A 329 6.66 5.27 8.93
N ASP A 330 7.58 4.51 9.52
CA ASP A 330 7.37 3.15 9.96
C ASP A 330 7.31 3.10 11.50
N ASP A 331 7.35 1.92 12.10
CA ASP A 331 7.31 1.74 13.56
C ASP A 331 8.56 2.24 14.29
N LYS A 332 9.65 2.53 13.57
CA LYS A 332 10.97 2.89 14.13
C LYS A 332 11.48 4.25 13.67
N ASN A 333 11.03 4.72 12.51
CA ASN A 333 11.65 5.85 11.85
C ASN A 333 10.61 6.83 11.28
N VAL A 334 10.98 8.11 11.28
CA VAL A 334 10.29 9.16 10.55
C VAL A 334 11.18 9.63 9.41
N TYR A 335 10.67 9.58 8.18
CA TYR A 335 11.35 9.97 6.95
C TYR A 335 10.87 11.35 6.50
N VAL A 336 11.81 12.23 6.14
CA VAL A 336 11.55 13.57 5.61
C VAL A 336 12.26 13.69 4.27
N PHE A 337 11.51 13.93 3.20
CA PHE A 337 12.04 13.95 1.85
C PHE A 337 11.71 15.24 1.09
N GLY A 338 12.68 15.74 0.32
CA GLY A 338 12.48 16.80 -0.66
C GLY A 338 12.01 18.13 -0.08
N GLY A 339 11.11 18.80 -0.79
CA GLY A 339 10.59 20.10 -0.40
C GLY A 339 11.39 21.29 -0.91
N VAL A 340 11.02 22.48 -0.45
CA VAL A 340 11.59 23.77 -0.87
C VAL A 340 12.32 24.40 0.30
N SER A 341 13.64 24.56 0.19
CA SER A 341 14.47 25.33 1.13
C SER A 341 14.39 26.84 0.82
N SER A 342 15.18 27.65 1.52
CA SER A 342 15.24 29.10 1.23
C SER A 342 15.74 29.42 -0.18
N THR A 343 16.55 28.54 -0.77
CA THR A 343 17.24 28.79 -2.03
C THR A 343 16.87 27.82 -3.16
N VAL A 344 16.63 26.56 -2.83
CA VAL A 344 16.41 25.50 -3.85
C VAL A 344 15.39 24.49 -3.40
N ARG A 345 14.83 23.74 -4.35
CA ARG A 345 14.16 22.46 -4.06
C ARG A 345 15.19 21.41 -3.71
N LEU A 346 14.80 20.45 -2.90
CA LEU A 346 15.67 19.43 -2.34
C LEU A 346 15.37 18.04 -2.96
N LYS A 347 16.37 17.15 -2.92
CA LYS A 347 16.24 15.71 -3.20
C LYS A 347 16.81 14.85 -2.06
N THR A 348 17.11 15.48 -0.93
CA THR A 348 17.63 14.77 0.23
C THR A 348 16.51 14.09 0.99
N MET A 349 16.81 12.93 1.52
CA MET A 349 16.01 12.25 2.52
C MET A 349 16.79 12.21 3.83
N ASP A 350 16.14 12.65 4.89
CA ASP A 350 16.65 12.62 6.25
C ASP A 350 15.74 11.68 7.04
N VAL A 351 16.30 10.79 7.86
CA VAL A 351 15.56 9.84 8.69
C VAL A 351 15.85 10.09 10.17
N TYR A 352 14.79 10.20 10.95
CA TYR A 352 14.86 10.26 12.40
C TYR A 352 14.55 8.89 13.01
N ASN A 353 15.54 8.30 13.70
CA ASN A 353 15.29 7.09 14.47
C ASN A 353 14.64 7.44 15.80
N ILE A 354 13.47 6.88 16.07
CA ILE A 354 12.63 7.23 17.23
C ILE A 354 13.27 6.74 18.54
N ALA A 355 13.89 5.57 18.54
CA ALA A 355 14.53 4.98 19.71
C ALA A 355 15.82 5.72 20.08
N ASP A 356 16.66 5.98 19.07
CA ASP A 356 17.96 6.64 19.25
C ASP A 356 17.84 8.16 19.40
N LYS A 357 16.70 8.73 18.99
CA LYS A 357 16.42 10.18 18.95
C LYS A 357 17.46 10.96 18.14
N LYS A 358 17.86 10.40 16.99
CA LYS A 358 18.90 10.97 16.14
C LYS A 358 18.47 11.02 14.68
N TRP A 359 18.89 12.09 14.01
CA TRP A 359 18.80 12.20 12.56
C TRP A 359 19.98 11.49 11.88
N LYS A 360 19.68 10.81 10.79
CA LYS A 360 20.64 10.28 9.83
C LYS A 360 20.25 10.80 8.45
N LYS A 361 21.23 11.23 7.66
CA LYS A 361 21.04 11.54 6.25
C LYS A 361 21.17 10.24 5.45
N CYS A 362 20.18 9.94 4.62
CA CYS A 362 20.20 8.78 3.73
C CYS A 362 21.13 9.02 2.53
N ALA A 363 21.49 7.95 1.83
CA ALA A 363 22.21 8.04 0.57
C ALA A 363 21.53 9.04 -0.37
N THR A 364 22.32 9.86 -1.03
CA THR A 364 21.78 10.82 -1.99
C THR A 364 21.38 10.07 -3.26
N PRO A 365 20.16 10.29 -3.79
CA PRO A 365 19.81 9.74 -5.09
C PRO A 365 20.76 10.23 -6.18
N GLY A 366 20.96 9.45 -7.23
CA GLY A 366 21.84 9.79 -8.34
C GLY A 366 21.49 11.10 -9.03
N GLU A 367 22.29 11.51 -10.00
CA GLU A 367 22.12 12.79 -10.71
C GLU A 367 20.83 12.85 -11.55
N SER A 368 20.38 11.71 -12.07
CA SER A 368 19.12 11.58 -12.81
C SER A 368 17.87 11.84 -11.96
N PHE A 369 18.01 11.83 -10.63
CA PHE A 369 16.92 12.13 -9.72
C PHE A 369 16.70 13.63 -9.59
N SER A 370 15.56 14.12 -10.05
CA SER A 370 15.22 15.56 -9.98
C SER A 370 14.89 15.99 -8.55
N ILE A 371 15.39 17.16 -8.16
CA ILE A 371 14.95 17.89 -6.95
C ILE A 371 13.45 18.14 -7.04
N ARG A 372 12.69 18.01 -5.95
CA ARG A 372 11.23 18.16 -6.00
C ARG A 372 10.58 18.54 -4.68
N GLY A 373 9.40 19.17 -4.78
CA GLY A 373 8.47 19.36 -3.68
C GLY A 373 7.09 18.84 -4.05
N GLY A 374 6.17 18.79 -3.09
CA GLY A 374 4.78 18.35 -3.32
C GLY A 374 4.61 16.91 -3.78
N SER A 375 5.61 16.04 -3.58
CA SER A 375 5.55 14.61 -3.91
C SER A 375 4.77 13.82 -2.85
N GLY A 376 4.26 12.64 -3.23
CA GLY A 376 3.88 11.60 -2.29
C GLY A 376 5.11 10.93 -1.69
N LEU A 377 5.03 10.57 -0.41
CA LEU A 377 6.04 9.76 0.28
C LEU A 377 5.32 8.72 1.14
N GLU A 378 5.55 7.44 0.83
CA GLU A 378 4.83 6.36 1.48
C GLU A 378 5.79 5.22 1.87
N VAL A 379 5.50 4.56 2.99
CA VAL A 379 6.24 3.35 3.39
C VAL A 379 5.38 2.13 3.12
N VAL A 380 5.85 1.26 2.23
CA VAL A 380 5.18 0.00 1.88
C VAL A 380 6.19 -1.14 2.00
N ASN A 381 5.85 -2.15 2.79
CA ASN A 381 6.70 -3.35 2.99
C ASN A 381 8.16 -3.01 3.34
N GLY A 382 8.34 -2.04 4.25
CA GLY A 382 9.66 -1.62 4.74
C GLY A 382 10.50 -0.80 3.74
N LYS A 383 9.94 -0.42 2.60
CA LYS A 383 10.57 0.45 1.60
C LYS A 383 9.87 1.79 1.51
N VAL A 384 10.62 2.84 1.21
CA VAL A 384 10.10 4.21 1.11
C VAL A 384 9.94 4.59 -0.37
N TRP A 385 8.71 4.94 -0.74
CA TRP A 385 8.34 5.27 -2.12
C TRP A 385 8.16 6.77 -2.28
N VAL A 386 8.84 7.35 -3.27
CA VAL A 386 8.67 8.74 -3.70
C VAL A 386 7.89 8.75 -4.99
N VAL A 387 6.68 9.31 -4.95
CA VAL A 387 5.76 9.36 -6.08
C VAL A 387 5.67 10.78 -6.59
N TYR A 388 6.03 11.01 -7.85
CA TYR A 388 5.81 12.24 -8.58
C TYR A 388 6.40 13.50 -7.90
N GLY A 389 5.76 14.65 -8.02
CA GLY A 389 6.17 15.93 -7.45
C GLY A 389 6.49 16.98 -8.51
N PHE A 390 6.99 18.13 -8.08
CA PHE A 390 7.19 19.30 -8.91
C PHE A 390 8.62 19.85 -8.85
N ASN A 391 9.18 20.16 -10.03
CA ASN A 391 10.42 20.92 -10.20
C ASN A 391 10.37 21.80 -11.47
N ASN A 392 9.66 22.92 -11.41
CA ASN A 392 9.34 23.80 -12.56
C ASN A 392 8.48 23.11 -13.64
N TYR A 393 8.23 21.84 -13.54
CA TYR A 393 7.31 20.99 -14.31
C TYR A 393 6.86 19.84 -13.42
N GLU A 394 5.74 19.24 -13.75
CA GLU A 394 5.22 18.10 -13.02
C GLU A 394 6.01 16.83 -13.39
N ILE A 395 6.48 16.13 -12.37
CA ILE A 395 7.33 14.95 -12.49
C ILE A 395 6.48 13.69 -12.45
N ASP A 396 6.73 12.75 -13.35
CA ASP A 396 5.97 11.51 -13.54
C ASP A 396 6.73 10.23 -13.15
N ASN A 397 7.93 10.35 -12.60
CA ASN A 397 8.71 9.18 -12.20
C ASN A 397 8.56 8.84 -10.72
N ILE A 398 8.79 7.58 -10.42
CA ILE A 398 8.67 6.99 -9.09
C ILE A 398 10.01 6.38 -8.69
N TYR A 399 10.42 6.62 -7.45
CA TYR A 399 11.61 6.01 -6.89
C TYR A 399 11.28 5.26 -5.61
N CYS A 400 11.96 4.15 -5.42
CA CYS A 400 11.92 3.35 -4.19
C CYS A 400 13.26 3.42 -3.49
N TYR A 401 13.25 3.74 -2.20
CA TYR A 401 14.42 3.71 -1.33
C TYR A 401 14.34 2.50 -0.40
N ASP A 402 15.39 1.70 -0.39
CA ASP A 402 15.57 0.59 0.54
C ASP A 402 16.42 1.05 1.74
N PRO A 403 15.82 1.20 2.94
CA PRO A 403 16.57 1.68 4.10
C PRO A 403 17.60 0.68 4.65
N VAL A 404 17.46 -0.60 4.32
CA VAL A 404 18.41 -1.64 4.73
C VAL A 404 19.68 -1.58 3.88
N GLN A 405 19.51 -1.38 2.57
CA GLN A 405 20.62 -1.27 1.63
C GLN A 405 21.15 0.15 1.47
N ASP A 406 20.46 1.15 2.02
CA ASP A 406 20.69 2.59 1.80
C ASP A 406 20.78 2.94 0.32
N LYS A 407 19.84 2.44 -0.50
CA LYS A 407 19.89 2.48 -1.96
C LYS A 407 18.58 2.95 -2.59
N TRP A 408 18.71 3.79 -3.62
CA TRP A 408 17.61 4.26 -4.47
C TRP A 408 17.49 3.44 -5.75
N THR A 409 16.26 3.18 -6.17
CA THR A 409 15.92 2.50 -7.43
C THR A 409 14.81 3.27 -8.15
N LEU A 410 14.98 3.57 -9.43
CA LEU A 410 13.92 4.07 -10.29
C LEU A 410 12.96 2.90 -10.59
N MET A 411 11.67 3.15 -10.42
CA MET A 411 10.64 2.14 -10.64
C MET A 411 9.93 2.42 -11.95
N GLU A 412 9.98 1.47 -12.86
CA GLU A 412 9.25 1.53 -14.12
C GLU A 412 7.84 0.98 -13.90
N THR A 413 6.85 1.87 -13.92
CA THR A 413 5.45 1.54 -13.71
C THR A 413 4.69 1.53 -15.03
N PHE A 414 3.58 0.79 -15.08
CA PHE A 414 2.76 0.62 -16.26
C PHE A 414 1.26 0.59 -15.92
N GLY A 415 0.39 0.41 -16.93
CA GLY A 415 -1.05 0.37 -16.76
C GLY A 415 -1.71 1.74 -16.92
N GLU A 416 -2.78 2.01 -16.19
CA GLU A 416 -3.52 3.26 -16.26
C GLU A 416 -2.85 4.35 -15.41
N GLN A 417 -1.64 4.67 -15.79
CA GLN A 417 -0.80 5.62 -15.08
C GLN A 417 -1.36 7.05 -15.17
N PRO A 418 -1.56 7.75 -14.02
CA PRO A 418 -1.90 9.16 -14.04
C PRO A 418 -0.75 10.01 -14.59
N SER A 419 -1.06 11.17 -15.16
CA SER A 419 -0.04 12.15 -15.56
C SER A 419 0.79 12.58 -14.36
N GLY A 420 2.03 13.03 -14.60
CA GLY A 420 2.86 13.69 -13.61
C GLY A 420 2.10 14.79 -12.89
N ARG A 421 2.23 14.85 -11.58
CA ARG A 421 1.48 15.78 -10.73
C ARG A 421 2.13 16.04 -9.39
N SER A 422 1.70 17.10 -8.74
CA SER A 422 2.13 17.45 -7.40
C SER A 422 0.95 17.79 -6.50
N VAL A 423 1.20 17.94 -5.21
CA VAL A 423 0.26 18.36 -4.16
C VAL A 423 -1.06 17.60 -4.14
N PHE A 424 -1.04 16.35 -4.57
CA PHE A 424 -2.13 15.39 -4.52
C PHE A 424 -2.29 14.77 -3.13
N ALA A 425 -3.45 14.19 -2.86
CA ALA A 425 -3.65 13.33 -1.71
C ALA A 425 -3.02 11.96 -1.93
N SER A 426 -2.33 11.39 -0.94
CA SER A 426 -1.79 10.04 -1.01
C SER A 426 -1.94 9.28 0.31
N ALA A 427 -2.02 7.96 0.21
CA ALA A 427 -2.09 7.05 1.35
C ALA A 427 -1.69 5.63 0.95
N VAL A 428 -1.29 4.82 1.95
CA VAL A 428 -1.06 3.38 1.79
C VAL A 428 -2.29 2.59 2.21
N VAL A 429 -2.72 1.67 1.35
CA VAL A 429 -3.75 0.68 1.66
C VAL A 429 -3.25 -0.70 1.26
N GLY A 430 -2.86 -1.51 2.26
CA GLY A 430 -2.17 -2.78 2.02
C GLY A 430 -0.85 -2.57 1.27
N LYS A 431 -0.71 -3.19 0.11
CA LYS A 431 0.45 -3.02 -0.79
C LYS A 431 0.30 -1.87 -1.80
N HIS A 432 -0.81 -1.15 -1.79
CA HIS A 432 -1.12 -0.12 -2.78
C HIS A 432 -0.83 1.28 -2.25
N ILE A 433 -0.26 2.10 -3.12
CA ILE A 433 -0.21 3.55 -2.93
C ILE A 433 -1.37 4.16 -3.69
N VAL A 434 -2.30 4.75 -2.96
CA VAL A 434 -3.50 5.38 -3.53
C VAL A 434 -3.29 6.88 -3.61
N ILE A 435 -3.62 7.48 -4.75
CA ILE A 435 -3.54 8.93 -4.93
C ILE A 435 -4.86 9.50 -5.46
N PHE A 436 -5.13 10.76 -5.14
CA PHE A 436 -6.29 11.51 -5.66
C PHE A 436 -5.94 12.96 -5.95
N GLY A 437 -6.46 13.48 -7.06
CA GLY A 437 -6.36 14.90 -7.42
C GLY A 437 -4.93 15.36 -7.75
N GLY A 438 -4.64 16.60 -7.40
CA GLY A 438 -3.33 17.24 -7.57
C GLY A 438 -3.24 18.18 -8.77
N GLU A 439 -2.15 18.93 -8.80
CA GLU A 439 -1.79 19.87 -9.86
C GLU A 439 -1.00 19.16 -10.96
N VAL A 440 -1.37 19.38 -12.21
CA VAL A 440 -0.74 18.80 -13.40
C VAL A 440 -0.09 19.87 -14.30
N ASP A 441 -0.38 21.13 -14.08
CA ASP A 441 0.30 22.28 -14.69
C ASP A 441 0.29 23.47 -13.72
N MET A 442 1.42 24.13 -13.61
CA MET A 442 1.66 25.17 -12.62
C MET A 442 0.94 26.48 -12.93
N ASP A 443 0.40 27.12 -11.90
CA ASP A 443 0.02 28.53 -11.98
C ASP A 443 1.22 29.40 -12.32
N PRO A 444 1.17 30.26 -13.36
CA PRO A 444 2.24 31.18 -13.72
C PRO A 444 2.72 32.07 -12.56
N GLU A 445 1.85 32.44 -11.64
CA GLU A 445 2.17 33.24 -10.44
C GLU A 445 2.58 32.38 -9.25
N ALA A 446 2.92 31.14 -9.46
CA ALA A 446 3.40 30.15 -8.51
C ALA A 446 2.76 30.21 -7.11
N HIS A 447 1.93 29.26 -6.74
CA HIS A 447 1.29 29.13 -5.42
C HIS A 447 0.18 30.18 -5.10
N VAL A 448 -0.04 31.18 -5.92
CA VAL A 448 -1.15 32.14 -5.76
C VAL A 448 -2.45 31.51 -6.20
N GLY A 449 -2.47 31.01 -7.41
CA GLY A 449 -3.59 30.22 -7.95
C GLY A 449 -3.43 28.71 -7.76
N PRO A 450 -4.39 27.93 -8.27
CA PRO A 450 -4.36 26.46 -8.21
C PRO A 450 -3.61 25.82 -9.38
N GLY A 451 -3.18 26.58 -10.40
CA GLY A 451 -2.74 25.98 -11.65
C GLY A 451 -3.85 25.15 -12.31
N GLN A 452 -3.48 24.11 -13.07
CA GLN A 452 -4.45 23.15 -13.58
C GLN A 452 -4.52 21.94 -12.66
N LEU A 453 -5.68 21.70 -12.09
CA LEU A 453 -5.96 20.54 -11.25
C LEU A 453 -6.58 19.43 -12.09
N MET A 454 -6.34 18.19 -11.68
CA MET A 454 -6.90 17.01 -12.33
C MET A 454 -7.59 16.13 -11.30
N ASP A 455 -8.68 15.50 -11.69
CA ASP A 455 -9.39 14.50 -10.91
C ASP A 455 -8.74 13.11 -11.03
N GLY A 456 -9.42 12.15 -10.46
CA GLY A 456 -9.10 10.73 -10.57
C GLY A 456 -8.47 10.15 -9.32
N THR A 457 -8.98 8.97 -8.97
CA THR A 457 -8.44 8.11 -7.93
C THR A 457 -7.66 6.99 -8.60
N PHE A 458 -6.39 6.85 -8.24
CA PHE A 458 -5.51 5.86 -8.82
C PHE A 458 -4.83 5.06 -7.72
N ALA A 459 -4.54 3.79 -7.99
CA ALA A 459 -3.74 2.94 -7.11
C ALA A 459 -2.54 2.36 -7.85
N LEU A 460 -1.37 2.44 -7.25
CA LEU A 460 -0.17 1.74 -7.65
C LEU A 460 -0.01 0.49 -6.79
N ASP A 461 -0.06 -0.67 -7.39
CA ASP A 461 0.37 -1.91 -6.74
C ASP A 461 1.91 -1.94 -6.70
N THR A 462 2.50 -1.84 -5.51
CA THR A 462 3.95 -1.78 -5.33
C THR A 462 4.66 -3.12 -5.56
N ALA A 463 3.93 -4.22 -5.62
CA ALA A 463 4.47 -5.54 -5.92
C ALA A 463 4.54 -5.79 -7.43
N THR A 464 3.51 -5.38 -8.18
CA THR A 464 3.44 -5.58 -9.64
C THR A 464 3.86 -4.37 -10.44
N LEU A 465 3.96 -3.19 -9.82
CA LEU A 465 4.24 -1.88 -10.44
C LEU A 465 3.14 -1.41 -11.42
N LYS A 466 1.95 -1.95 -11.29
CA LYS A 466 0.81 -1.61 -12.15
C LYS A 466 -0.04 -0.52 -11.52
N TRP A 467 -0.38 0.49 -12.35
CA TRP A 467 -1.38 1.49 -12.02
C TRP A 467 -2.77 1.07 -12.48
N GLU A 468 -3.76 1.35 -11.66
CA GLU A 468 -5.18 1.20 -11.98
C GLU A 468 -5.94 2.47 -11.61
N ARG A 469 -6.86 2.88 -12.48
CA ARG A 469 -7.79 3.98 -12.20
C ARG A 469 -9.05 3.41 -11.53
N LEU A 470 -9.38 3.92 -10.34
CA LEU A 470 -10.38 3.33 -9.44
C LEU A 470 -11.78 3.95 -9.56
N ASP A 471 -11.91 5.10 -10.19
CA ASP A 471 -13.15 5.87 -10.29
C ASP A 471 -13.82 5.77 -11.69
N LYS A 472 -13.51 4.75 -12.48
CA LYS A 472 -14.26 4.45 -13.69
C LYS A 472 -15.67 4.02 -13.31
N LEU A 473 -16.65 4.86 -13.65
CA LEU A 473 -18.05 4.44 -13.73
C LEU A 473 -18.09 3.27 -14.72
N GLY A 474 -18.61 2.11 -14.29
CA GLY A 474 -18.73 0.94 -15.15
C GLY A 474 -19.43 1.34 -16.45
N GLU A 475 -18.75 1.18 -17.58
CA GLU A 475 -19.43 1.11 -18.86
C GLU A 475 -20.40 -0.07 -18.76
N GLU A 476 -21.70 0.24 -18.64
CA GLU A 476 -22.74 -0.77 -18.86
C GLU A 476 -22.46 -1.35 -20.24
N LYS A 477 -22.03 -2.62 -20.28
CA LYS A 477 -21.99 -3.37 -21.53
C LYS A 477 -23.42 -3.37 -22.07
N GLU A 478 -23.70 -2.54 -23.06
CA GLU A 478 -24.85 -2.71 -23.91
C GLU A 478 -24.77 -4.14 -24.45
N VAL A 479 -25.65 -4.98 -23.97
CA VAL A 479 -25.90 -6.29 -24.54
C VAL A 479 -26.49 -5.99 -25.93
N GLU A 480 -25.71 -6.12 -26.99
CA GLU A 480 -26.21 -6.13 -28.36
C GLU A 480 -27.26 -7.23 -28.51
N GLY A 481 -28.50 -6.82 -28.29
CA GLY A 481 -29.67 -7.57 -28.69
C GLY A 481 -29.83 -7.45 -30.19
N THR A 482 -29.47 -8.49 -30.91
CA THR A 482 -29.78 -8.64 -32.34
C THR A 482 -31.28 -8.49 -32.58
N THR A 483 -31.69 -7.38 -33.19
CA THR A 483 -32.91 -7.32 -33.99
C THR A 483 -32.69 -6.47 -35.24
N SER A 484 -33.03 -7.10 -36.34
CA SER A 484 -32.93 -6.65 -37.72
C SER A 484 -33.74 -5.38 -38.04
N GLY A 485 -33.13 -4.47 -38.77
CA GLY A 485 -33.73 -3.77 -39.90
C GLY A 485 -34.62 -2.57 -39.62
N SER A 486 -34.13 -1.37 -39.88
CA SER A 486 -34.70 -0.45 -40.89
C SER A 486 -33.95 0.88 -40.91
N SER A 487 -33.59 1.30 -42.13
CA SER A 487 -32.91 2.52 -42.50
C SER A 487 -33.75 3.80 -42.20
N GLY A 488 -33.14 4.77 -41.52
CA GLY A 488 -33.68 6.11 -41.36
C GLY A 488 -32.58 7.13 -41.17
N LEU A 489 -32.38 7.96 -42.21
CA LEU A 489 -31.50 9.14 -42.18
C LEU A 489 -32.06 10.17 -41.18
N SER A 490 -31.28 10.65 -40.26
CA SER A 490 -31.61 11.85 -39.47
C SER A 490 -30.50 12.89 -39.52
N ILE A 491 -30.87 14.07 -39.96
CA ILE A 491 -30.06 15.29 -40.06
C ILE A 491 -30.12 16.00 -38.71
N HIS A 492 -28.99 16.33 -38.15
CA HIS A 492 -28.88 17.15 -36.93
C HIS A 492 -28.95 18.64 -37.28
N LEU A 493 -29.93 19.32 -36.75
CA LEU A 493 -29.95 20.78 -36.61
C LEU A 493 -30.15 21.09 -35.11
N GLY A 494 -29.15 21.70 -34.52
CA GLY A 494 -29.20 22.12 -33.12
C GLY A 494 -29.92 23.46 -32.94
N ILE A 495 -30.78 23.55 -31.92
CA ILE A 495 -31.15 24.79 -31.21
C ILE A 495 -31.68 24.36 -29.81
N PRO A 496 -31.25 25.00 -28.71
CA PRO A 496 -31.79 24.69 -27.38
C PRO A 496 -32.98 25.60 -27.08
N ILE A 497 -34.11 25.03 -26.73
CA ILE A 497 -35.21 25.78 -26.09
C ILE A 497 -35.59 25.06 -24.81
N LEU A 498 -35.40 25.75 -23.71
CA LEU A 498 -35.97 25.47 -22.39
C LEU A 498 -37.48 25.69 -22.42
N LEU A 499 -38.25 24.69 -22.03
CA LEU A 499 -39.60 24.89 -21.50
C LEU A 499 -39.97 23.65 -20.65
N ASP A 500 -39.93 23.83 -19.33
CA ASP A 500 -40.57 22.96 -18.36
C ASP A 500 -42.10 23.10 -18.47
N VAL A 501 -42.77 21.99 -18.75
CA VAL A 501 -44.21 21.87 -18.50
C VAL A 501 -44.48 20.51 -17.86
N ASP A 502 -44.76 20.55 -16.58
CA ASP A 502 -45.16 19.40 -15.77
C ASP A 502 -46.65 19.07 -16.06
N LEU A 503 -46.90 17.91 -16.64
CA LEU A 503 -48.25 17.36 -16.80
C LEU A 503 -48.30 15.97 -16.16
N SER A 504 -48.58 15.95 -14.85
CA SER A 504 -48.88 14.74 -14.11
C SER A 504 -50.33 14.27 -14.37
N ILE A 505 -50.50 13.18 -15.13
CA ILE A 505 -51.73 12.39 -15.12
C ILE A 505 -51.46 11.12 -14.31
N GLY A 506 -52.15 11.02 -13.18
CA GLY A 506 -52.03 9.90 -12.26
C GLY A 506 -52.56 8.60 -12.82
N ASN A 507 -51.80 7.52 -12.55
CA ASN A 507 -52.24 6.14 -12.77
C ASN A 507 -52.29 5.42 -11.41
N PRO A 508 -53.46 4.94 -10.98
CA PRO A 508 -53.60 4.30 -9.68
C PRO A 508 -53.51 2.79 -9.80
N PHE A 509 -52.32 2.19 -9.74
CA PHE A 509 -52.12 0.81 -9.33
C PHE A 509 -50.63 0.48 -9.19
N GLY A 510 -50.21 0.07 -7.97
CA GLY A 510 -49.03 -0.72 -7.73
C GLY A 510 -47.77 0.07 -7.34
N GLY A 511 -47.68 0.54 -6.10
CA GLY A 511 -46.45 1.11 -5.55
C GLY A 511 -45.34 0.09 -5.35
N GLN A 512 -44.43 -0.03 -6.27
CA GLN A 512 -43.06 -0.47 -5.97
C GLN A 512 -42.29 0.77 -5.56
N LYS A 513 -41.88 0.83 -4.28
CA LYS A 513 -40.93 1.81 -3.79
C LYS A 513 -39.63 1.63 -4.58
N LYS A 514 -39.37 2.48 -5.59
CA LYS A 514 -38.04 2.64 -6.14
C LYS A 514 -37.12 3.02 -4.96
N LYS A 515 -36.15 2.14 -4.63
CA LYS A 515 -35.03 2.53 -3.81
C LYS A 515 -34.41 3.76 -4.48
N LYS A 516 -34.38 4.89 -3.78
CA LYS A 516 -33.56 6.04 -4.17
C LYS A 516 -32.12 5.50 -4.22
N GLU A 517 -31.53 5.46 -5.38
CA GLU A 517 -30.09 5.32 -5.50
C GLU A 517 -29.48 6.52 -4.78
N GLU A 518 -28.78 6.28 -3.71
CA GLU A 518 -27.99 7.29 -3.02
C GLU A 518 -26.89 7.72 -3.99
N LYS A 519 -27.01 8.95 -4.49
CA LYS A 519 -26.00 9.56 -5.33
C LYS A 519 -24.68 9.56 -4.55
N GLN A 520 -23.69 8.84 -5.04
CA GLN A 520 -22.38 8.76 -4.42
C GLN A 520 -21.77 10.17 -4.37
N GLU A 521 -21.50 10.69 -3.18
CA GLU A 521 -20.80 11.96 -3.00
C GLU A 521 -19.30 11.74 -3.26
N THR A 522 -18.82 12.21 -4.40
CA THR A 522 -17.39 12.23 -4.74
C THR A 522 -16.79 13.60 -4.40
N PRO A 523 -15.52 13.66 -3.97
CA PRO A 523 -14.87 14.95 -3.74
C PRO A 523 -14.71 15.72 -5.04
N GLU A 524 -14.86 17.04 -4.98
CA GLU A 524 -14.52 17.93 -6.08
C GLU A 524 -13.01 17.90 -6.38
N ILE A 525 -12.65 18.22 -7.63
CA ILE A 525 -11.25 18.33 -8.09
C ILE A 525 -10.47 19.29 -7.18
N ARG A 526 -9.35 18.84 -6.67
CA ARG A 526 -8.56 19.63 -5.70
C ARG A 526 -7.09 19.25 -5.65
N GLY A 527 -6.27 20.21 -5.20
CA GLY A 527 -4.87 20.02 -4.81
C GLY A 527 -4.57 20.63 -3.45
N TRP A 528 -3.31 20.57 -3.00
CA TRP A 528 -2.84 21.03 -1.68
C TRP A 528 -3.63 20.48 -0.50
N THR A 529 -4.17 19.29 -0.68
CA THR A 529 -4.98 18.56 0.29
C THR A 529 -4.09 17.95 1.38
N ALA A 530 -4.56 17.94 2.61
CA ALA A 530 -3.96 17.10 3.64
C ALA A 530 -4.54 15.68 3.55
N SER A 531 -3.70 14.67 3.60
CA SER A 531 -4.10 13.27 3.50
C SER A 531 -3.30 12.36 4.40
N THR A 532 -3.87 11.21 4.72
CA THR A 532 -3.24 10.15 5.51
C THR A 532 -3.90 8.82 5.25
N SER A 533 -3.16 7.74 5.46
CA SER A 533 -3.76 6.41 5.61
C SER A 533 -4.64 6.37 6.85
N ALA A 534 -5.86 5.89 6.73
CA ALA A 534 -6.80 5.86 7.84
C ALA A 534 -7.56 4.53 7.91
N THR A 535 -8.02 4.22 9.13
CA THR A 535 -8.94 3.12 9.37
C THR A 535 -10.20 3.66 10.01
N ILE A 536 -11.33 3.57 9.29
CA ILE A 536 -12.65 4.00 9.76
C ILE A 536 -13.59 2.79 9.74
N ASN A 537 -14.20 2.49 10.87
CA ASN A 537 -15.10 1.33 11.04
C ASN A 537 -14.48 -0.01 10.58
N GLY A 538 -13.17 -0.18 10.83
CA GLY A 538 -12.42 -1.38 10.46
C GLY A 538 -11.96 -1.44 9.01
N LYS A 539 -12.34 -0.49 8.16
CA LYS A 539 -11.91 -0.40 6.76
C LYS A 539 -10.75 0.56 6.60
N LYS A 540 -9.71 0.11 5.91
CA LYS A 540 -8.53 0.94 5.57
C LYS A 540 -8.80 1.75 4.31
N GLY A 541 -8.25 2.96 4.23
CA GLY A 541 -8.45 3.82 3.08
C GLY A 541 -7.62 5.10 3.10
N LEU A 542 -7.84 5.92 2.08
CA LEU A 542 -7.30 7.27 1.97
C LEU A 542 -8.28 8.25 2.62
N LEU A 543 -7.83 8.91 3.69
CA LEU A 543 -8.55 10.03 4.29
C LEU A 543 -7.93 11.34 3.82
N MET A 544 -8.76 12.28 3.39
CA MET A 544 -8.31 13.63 3.04
C MET A 544 -9.22 14.71 3.62
N HIS A 545 -8.63 15.87 3.89
CA HIS A 545 -9.30 17.04 4.43
C HIS A 545 -8.88 18.30 3.69
N GLY A 546 -9.85 19.16 3.40
CA GLY A 546 -9.60 20.46 2.82
C GLY A 546 -8.96 20.42 1.42
N GLY A 547 -8.11 21.39 1.14
CA GLY A 547 -7.45 21.56 -0.15
C GLY A 547 -7.91 22.82 -0.88
N LYS A 548 -7.42 22.99 -2.10
CA LYS A 548 -7.68 24.13 -2.99
C LYS A 548 -8.42 23.64 -4.24
N ALA A 549 -9.54 24.31 -4.57
CA ALA A 549 -10.32 24.06 -5.77
C ALA A 549 -9.71 24.71 -7.02
N GLN A 550 -10.20 24.34 -8.21
CA GLN A 550 -9.84 24.99 -9.48
C GLN A 550 -10.24 26.48 -9.50
N THR A 551 -11.29 26.86 -8.77
CA THR A 551 -11.74 28.25 -8.58
C THR A 551 -10.87 29.06 -7.61
N ASN A 552 -9.84 28.43 -7.03
CA ASN A 552 -9.00 28.98 -5.96
C ASN A 552 -9.70 29.09 -4.59
N ASP A 553 -10.90 28.55 -4.45
CA ASP A 553 -11.54 28.41 -3.14
C ASP A 553 -10.85 27.34 -2.29
N ARG A 554 -11.09 27.39 -0.97
CA ARG A 554 -10.59 26.39 -0.03
C ARG A 554 -11.74 25.50 0.42
N PHE A 555 -11.42 24.25 0.70
CA PHE A 555 -12.34 23.29 1.29
C PHE A 555 -12.11 23.13 2.79
N ASP A 556 -13.14 22.66 3.49
CA ASP A 556 -13.11 22.23 4.89
C ASP A 556 -13.76 20.86 5.10
N ASP A 557 -14.11 20.20 4.01
CA ASP A 557 -14.72 18.89 4.02
C ASP A 557 -13.71 17.77 4.31
N LEU A 558 -14.23 16.65 4.82
CA LEU A 558 -13.48 15.44 5.13
C LEU A 558 -14.06 14.29 4.30
N PHE A 559 -13.22 13.67 3.47
CA PHE A 559 -13.58 12.54 2.62
C PHE A 559 -12.72 11.32 2.92
N PHE A 560 -13.35 10.16 2.87
CA PHE A 560 -12.70 8.88 3.03
C PHE A 560 -12.96 7.99 1.80
N TYR A 561 -11.89 7.52 1.17
CA TYR A 561 -11.94 6.53 0.11
C TYR A 561 -11.66 5.16 0.72
N GLU A 562 -12.68 4.31 0.80
CA GLU A 562 -12.53 2.93 1.27
C GLU A 562 -12.37 1.97 0.09
N PHE A 563 -11.48 1.01 0.22
CA PHE A 563 -11.42 -0.13 -0.69
C PHE A 563 -12.54 -1.11 -0.35
N GLN A 564 -13.19 -1.65 -1.39
CA GLN A 564 -14.22 -2.67 -1.28
C GLN A 564 -13.66 -4.02 -1.70
#